data_de5d19065fdf71484c3c36de47fa9927
#
_entry.id   de5d19065fdf71484c3c36de47fa9927
#
_cell.length_a   1.000
_cell.length_b   1.000
_cell.length_c   1.000
_cell.angle_alpha   90.00
_cell.angle_beta   90.00
_cell.angle_gamma   90.00
#
_symmetry.space_group_name_H-M   'P 1'
#
loop_
_entity.id
_entity.type
_entity.pdbx_description
1 polymer ?
#
loop_
_entity_poly.entity_id
_entity_poly.type
_entity_poly.pdbx_seq_one_letter_code
_entity_poly.pdbx_strand_id
1 'polypeptide(L)'
;YDLLFERFLNPERVTMPDIDMDFCYENRGRVIDYVTRKYGVDHVSQIITFGTLAAKAVLRDVGRVLDIPLSEVNRIVKLVPNELGMTLDKALKMSKEFREEYEHNATVHRLVDFGKSLEGLVRHSSTHAAGVVISAAPVDDYVPVQHSKEGDLTTQYEKDLVEELGLLKMDFLGLRTLTVIGDAVKMIKK
;
A
#
# COMPACT_ATOMS: atom_id res chain seq x y z
N TYR A 1 -29.82 20.15 6.16
CA TYR A 1 -29.65 19.43 4.89
C TYR A 1 -30.50 18.17 4.97
N ASP A 2 -31.50 18.02 4.11
CA ASP A 2 -32.32 16.81 3.95
C ASP A 2 -31.54 15.73 3.21
N LEU A 3 -30.62 15.10 3.91
CA LEU A 3 -29.78 14.06 3.36
C LEU A 3 -30.30 12.70 3.85
N LEU A 4 -30.72 11.84 2.94
CA LEU A 4 -31.04 10.44 3.21
C LEU A 4 -29.75 9.64 3.47
N PHE A 5 -29.32 9.55 4.71
CA PHE A 5 -28.02 9.01 5.11
C PHE A 5 -28.07 7.63 5.76
N GLU A 6 -28.91 6.74 5.30
CA GLU A 6 -28.84 5.33 5.73
C GLU A 6 -27.43 4.75 5.55
N ARG A 7 -26.68 5.23 4.54
CA ARG A 7 -25.34 4.75 4.24
C ARG A 7 -24.25 5.33 5.15
N PHE A 8 -24.41 6.53 5.68
CA PHE A 8 -23.41 7.22 6.50
C PHE A 8 -23.73 7.24 7.99
N LEU A 9 -24.99 7.18 8.37
CA LEU A 9 -25.48 7.27 9.75
C LEU A 9 -26.29 6.03 10.16
N ASN A 10 -25.80 4.84 9.79
CA ASN A 10 -26.41 3.61 10.31
C ASN A 10 -25.95 3.39 11.76
N PRO A 11 -26.85 3.39 12.77
CA PRO A 11 -26.51 3.13 14.17
C PRO A 11 -25.86 1.76 14.41
N GLU A 12 -26.07 0.81 13.50
CA GLU A 12 -25.46 -0.52 13.56
C GLU A 12 -24.04 -0.58 13.02
N ARG A 13 -23.56 0.51 12.38
CA ARG A 13 -22.21 0.58 11.83
C ARG A 13 -21.20 0.87 12.94
N VAL A 14 -20.41 -0.12 13.29
CA VAL A 14 -19.35 -0.04 14.31
C VAL A 14 -18.03 0.54 13.76
N THR A 15 -17.89 0.60 12.42
CA THR A 15 -16.64 1.07 11.76
C THR A 15 -16.69 2.57 11.49
N MET A 16 -15.52 3.22 11.54
CA MET A 16 -15.36 4.63 11.12
C MET A 16 -15.84 4.83 9.67
N PRO A 17 -16.37 6.03 9.33
CA PRO A 17 -16.74 6.32 7.96
C PRO A 17 -15.51 6.37 7.06
N ASP A 18 -15.61 5.80 5.87
CA ASP A 18 -14.61 5.92 4.82
C ASP A 18 -14.94 7.17 3.97
N ILE A 19 -14.02 8.12 3.92
CA ILE A 19 -14.22 9.41 3.25
C ILE A 19 -13.27 9.48 2.06
N ASP A 20 -13.80 9.14 0.88
CA ASP A 20 -13.09 9.24 -0.38
C ASP A 20 -13.37 10.59 -1.05
N MET A 21 -12.32 11.30 -1.43
CA MET A 21 -12.40 12.58 -2.12
C MET A 21 -11.56 12.56 -3.40
N ASP A 22 -12.21 12.70 -4.54
CA ASP A 22 -11.58 12.66 -5.86
C ASP A 22 -11.04 14.04 -6.26
N PHE A 23 -9.75 14.10 -6.55
CA PHE A 23 -9.08 15.31 -7.03
C PHE A 23 -8.38 15.07 -8.38
N CYS A 24 -8.21 16.16 -9.15
CA CYS A 24 -7.30 16.16 -10.28
C CYS A 24 -5.89 15.73 -9.81
N TYR A 25 -5.28 14.76 -10.49
CA TYR A 25 -3.99 14.20 -10.11
C TYR A 25 -2.91 15.29 -9.92
N GLU A 26 -2.83 16.26 -10.83
CA GLU A 26 -1.83 17.34 -10.80
C GLU A 26 -2.04 18.31 -9.63
N ASN A 27 -3.27 18.49 -9.16
CA ASN A 27 -3.61 19.46 -8.12
C ASN A 27 -3.80 18.83 -6.73
N ARG A 28 -3.70 17.52 -6.59
CA ARG A 28 -3.85 16.81 -5.30
C ARG A 28 -2.89 17.34 -4.23
N GLY A 29 -1.62 17.58 -4.58
CA GLY A 29 -0.62 18.14 -3.66
C GLY A 29 -1.05 19.47 -3.07
N ARG A 30 -1.64 20.37 -3.89
CA ARG A 30 -2.14 21.66 -3.41
C ARG A 30 -3.27 21.54 -2.39
N VAL A 31 -4.07 20.47 -2.46
CA VAL A 31 -5.13 20.20 -1.48
C VAL A 31 -4.51 19.76 -0.16
N ILE A 32 -3.51 18.88 -0.18
CA ILE A 32 -2.77 18.46 1.02
C ILE A 32 -2.10 19.68 1.67
N ASP A 33 -1.41 20.52 0.90
CA ASP A 33 -0.80 21.78 1.39
C ASP A 33 -1.84 22.72 2.04
N TYR A 34 -3.03 22.83 1.44
CA TYR A 34 -4.11 23.62 1.98
C TYR A 34 -4.59 23.08 3.33
N VAL A 35 -4.83 21.79 3.43
CA VAL A 35 -5.27 21.10 4.65
C VAL A 35 -4.23 21.25 5.75
N THR A 36 -2.95 21.02 5.43
CA THR A 36 -1.83 21.18 6.37
C THR A 36 -1.74 22.61 6.90
N ARG A 37 -1.88 23.62 6.04
CA ARG A 37 -1.89 25.03 6.48
C ARG A 37 -3.12 25.41 7.31
N LYS A 38 -4.28 24.77 7.02
CA LYS A 38 -5.55 25.09 7.69
C LYS A 38 -5.62 24.48 9.09
N TYR A 39 -5.15 23.25 9.26
CA TYR A 39 -5.29 22.50 10.51
C TYR A 39 -4.02 22.47 11.36
N GLY A 40 -2.86 22.71 10.77
CA GLY A 40 -1.55 22.67 11.43
C GLY A 40 -0.66 21.57 10.85
N VAL A 41 0.65 21.83 10.80
CA VAL A 41 1.66 20.92 10.26
C VAL A 41 1.85 19.66 11.13
N ASP A 42 1.51 19.75 12.40
CA ASP A 42 1.53 18.71 13.41
C ASP A 42 0.20 17.96 13.55
N HIS A 43 -0.88 18.48 12.98
CA HIS A 43 -2.23 17.92 13.01
C HIS A 43 -2.60 17.13 11.74
N VAL A 44 -1.77 17.20 10.72
CA VAL A 44 -1.99 16.53 9.43
C VAL A 44 -0.83 15.63 9.10
N SER A 45 -1.09 14.35 8.89
CA SER A 45 -0.07 13.40 8.49
C SER A 45 -0.53 12.48 7.36
N GLN A 46 0.41 12.00 6.58
CA GLN A 46 0.18 10.89 5.68
C GLN A 46 0.27 9.58 6.44
N ILE A 47 -0.24 8.49 5.84
CA ILE A 47 -0.22 7.16 6.46
C ILE A 47 0.92 6.35 5.85
N ILE A 48 1.65 5.60 6.67
CA ILE A 48 2.66 4.66 6.20
C ILE A 48 2.00 3.44 5.54
N THR A 49 2.71 2.84 4.58
CA THR A 49 2.41 1.51 4.07
C THR A 49 3.67 0.66 4.09
N PHE A 50 3.50 -0.63 4.31
CA PHE A 50 4.60 -1.58 4.31
C PHE A 50 4.53 -2.48 3.08
N GLY A 51 5.61 -2.48 2.31
CA GLY A 51 5.81 -3.47 1.26
C GLY A 51 6.38 -4.75 1.86
N THR A 52 5.70 -5.87 1.64
CA THR A 52 6.13 -7.19 2.11
C THR A 52 6.83 -7.99 1.01
N LEU A 53 7.61 -8.98 1.42
CA LEU A 53 8.24 -9.94 0.52
C LEU A 53 7.18 -10.93 0.00
N ALA A 54 6.62 -10.65 -1.17
CA ALA A 54 5.72 -11.57 -1.87
C ALA A 54 6.51 -12.72 -2.53
N ALA A 55 5.83 -13.84 -2.83
CA ALA A 55 6.41 -15.09 -3.35
C ALA A 55 7.50 -14.91 -4.43
N LYS A 56 7.21 -14.13 -5.48
CA LYS A 56 8.18 -13.90 -6.56
C LYS A 56 9.34 -12.99 -6.17
N ALA A 57 9.10 -12.05 -5.26
CA ALA A 57 10.12 -11.13 -4.78
C ALA A 57 11.09 -11.85 -3.85
N VAL A 58 10.57 -12.63 -2.90
CA VAL A 58 11.41 -13.38 -1.96
C VAL A 58 12.32 -14.38 -2.66
N LEU A 59 11.85 -15.09 -3.69
CA LEU A 59 12.69 -16.01 -4.47
C LEU A 59 13.85 -15.28 -5.17
N ARG A 60 13.63 -14.07 -5.69
CA ARG A 60 14.71 -13.28 -6.30
C ARG A 60 15.73 -12.80 -5.28
N ASP A 61 15.26 -12.34 -4.12
CA ASP A 61 16.16 -11.84 -3.08
C ASP A 61 16.98 -12.98 -2.44
N VAL A 62 16.34 -14.10 -2.11
CA VAL A 62 17.02 -15.28 -1.59
C VAL A 62 17.97 -15.87 -2.64
N GLY A 63 17.55 -15.95 -3.91
CA GLY A 63 18.40 -16.42 -5.00
C GLY A 63 19.68 -15.60 -5.15
N ARG A 64 19.57 -14.26 -5.00
CA ARG A 64 20.74 -13.38 -5.01
C ARG A 64 21.68 -13.63 -3.83
N VAL A 65 21.14 -13.85 -2.63
CA VAL A 65 21.94 -14.11 -1.42
C VAL A 65 22.61 -15.49 -1.46
N LEU A 66 21.96 -16.45 -2.12
CA LEU A 66 22.51 -17.80 -2.32
C LEU A 66 23.44 -17.92 -3.55
N ASP A 67 23.77 -16.79 -4.21
CA ASP A 67 24.59 -16.72 -5.43
C ASP A 67 24.06 -17.61 -6.58
N ILE A 68 22.74 -17.84 -6.64
CA ILE A 68 22.13 -18.58 -7.74
C ILE A 68 22.09 -17.66 -8.97
N PRO A 69 22.51 -18.15 -10.17
CA PRO A 69 22.48 -17.36 -11.39
C PRO A 69 21.09 -16.75 -11.66
N LEU A 70 21.04 -15.46 -11.98
CA LEU A 70 19.79 -14.73 -12.20
C LEU A 70 18.88 -15.38 -13.27
N SER A 71 19.47 -16.00 -14.29
CA SER A 71 18.74 -16.75 -15.31
C SER A 71 17.98 -17.93 -14.73
N GLU A 72 18.60 -18.67 -13.80
CA GLU A 72 17.97 -19.79 -13.12
C GLU A 72 16.87 -19.33 -12.16
N VAL A 73 17.15 -18.33 -11.34
CA VAL A 73 16.13 -17.73 -10.45
C VAL A 73 14.93 -17.25 -11.26
N ASN A 74 15.14 -16.55 -12.39
CA ASN A 74 14.05 -16.09 -13.24
C ASN A 74 13.28 -17.25 -13.90
N ARG A 75 13.93 -18.36 -14.22
CA ARG A 75 13.28 -19.58 -14.70
C ARG A 75 12.31 -20.11 -13.64
N ILE A 76 12.76 -20.26 -12.41
CA ILE A 76 11.95 -20.75 -11.29
C ILE A 76 10.80 -19.79 -10.96
N VAL A 77 11.06 -18.49 -10.90
CA VAL A 77 10.03 -17.47 -10.64
C VAL A 77 8.89 -17.47 -11.68
N LYS A 78 9.17 -17.83 -12.93
CA LYS A 78 8.15 -17.97 -13.98
C LYS A 78 7.18 -19.13 -13.72
N LEU A 79 7.59 -20.17 -12.98
CA LEU A 79 6.74 -21.29 -12.62
C LEU A 79 5.72 -20.95 -11.52
N VAL A 80 5.94 -19.85 -10.79
CA VAL A 80 4.99 -19.35 -9.80
C VAL A 80 3.85 -18.62 -10.50
N PRO A 81 2.57 -19.01 -10.29
CA PRO A 81 1.41 -18.38 -10.93
C PRO A 81 1.29 -16.88 -10.65
N ASN A 82 0.64 -16.16 -11.57
CA ASN A 82 0.38 -14.72 -11.44
C ASN A 82 -1.03 -14.50 -10.89
N GLU A 83 -1.22 -14.73 -9.59
CA GLU A 83 -2.49 -14.49 -8.92
C GLU A 83 -2.32 -13.55 -7.74
N LEU A 84 -3.35 -12.77 -7.44
CA LEU A 84 -3.35 -11.88 -6.28
C LEU A 84 -3.30 -12.72 -4.99
N GLY A 85 -2.41 -12.35 -4.05
CA GLY A 85 -2.24 -13.10 -2.80
C GLY A 85 -1.60 -14.48 -2.99
N MET A 86 -0.81 -14.66 -4.06
CA MET A 86 -0.04 -15.87 -4.28
C MET A 86 1.06 -16.01 -3.22
N THR A 87 1.11 -17.18 -2.58
CA THR A 87 2.19 -17.58 -1.66
C THR A 87 2.98 -18.77 -2.24
N LEU A 88 4.18 -19.01 -1.71
CA LEU A 88 5.00 -20.16 -2.13
C LEU A 88 4.28 -21.48 -1.88
N ASP A 89 3.58 -21.62 -0.76
CA ASP A 89 2.80 -22.83 -0.45
C ASP A 89 1.60 -23.02 -1.41
N LYS A 90 0.92 -21.94 -1.79
CA LYS A 90 -0.13 -21.99 -2.82
C LYS A 90 0.47 -22.35 -4.18
N ALA A 91 1.63 -21.78 -4.53
CA ALA A 91 2.31 -22.05 -5.78
C ALA A 91 2.71 -23.53 -5.91
N LEU A 92 3.23 -24.14 -4.84
CA LEU A 92 3.56 -25.57 -4.81
C LEU A 92 2.33 -26.47 -4.98
N LYS A 93 1.16 -26.04 -4.53
CA LYS A 93 -0.09 -26.79 -4.72
C LYS A 93 -0.65 -26.64 -6.14
N MET A 94 -0.52 -25.46 -6.73
CA MET A 94 -1.16 -25.11 -8.01
C MET A 94 -0.30 -25.43 -9.22
N SER A 95 1.03 -25.22 -9.14
CA SER A 95 1.95 -25.47 -10.24
C SER A 95 2.65 -26.81 -10.07
N LYS A 96 2.31 -27.77 -10.96
CA LYS A 96 2.96 -29.08 -10.98
C LYS A 96 4.46 -28.95 -11.27
N GLU A 97 4.82 -28.11 -12.24
CA GLU A 97 6.20 -27.87 -12.65
C GLU A 97 7.04 -27.25 -11.53
N PHE A 98 6.47 -26.28 -10.78
CA PHE A 98 7.15 -25.67 -9.64
C PHE A 98 7.39 -26.68 -8.52
N ARG A 99 6.41 -27.55 -8.26
CA ARG A 99 6.54 -28.63 -7.27
C ARG A 99 7.57 -29.67 -7.68
N GLU A 100 7.60 -30.11 -8.95
CA GLU A 100 8.61 -31.05 -9.47
C GLU A 100 10.02 -30.49 -9.34
N GLU A 101 10.24 -29.22 -9.66
CA GLU A 101 11.52 -28.53 -9.42
C GLU A 101 11.88 -28.49 -7.93
N TYR A 102 10.93 -28.20 -7.05
CA TYR A 102 11.15 -28.20 -5.61
C TYR A 102 11.53 -29.58 -5.08
N GLU A 103 10.90 -30.66 -5.55
CA GLU A 103 11.12 -32.03 -5.09
C GLU A 103 12.43 -32.64 -5.62
N HIS A 104 12.84 -32.29 -6.84
CA HIS A 104 13.95 -32.99 -7.51
C HIS A 104 15.23 -32.13 -7.65
N ASN A 105 15.17 -30.82 -7.38
CA ASN A 105 16.33 -29.94 -7.49
C ASN A 105 16.70 -29.37 -6.11
N ALA A 106 17.83 -29.84 -5.55
CA ALA A 106 18.29 -29.45 -4.21
C ALA A 106 18.51 -27.92 -4.08
N THR A 107 18.95 -27.25 -5.15
CA THR A 107 19.12 -25.79 -5.16
C THR A 107 17.77 -25.08 -5.07
N VAL A 108 16.78 -25.55 -5.82
CA VAL A 108 15.41 -24.98 -5.80
C VAL A 108 14.73 -25.30 -4.46
N HIS A 109 14.91 -26.49 -3.94
CA HIS A 109 14.41 -26.88 -2.62
C HIS A 109 14.88 -25.88 -1.55
N ARG A 110 16.18 -25.66 -1.46
CA ARG A 110 16.79 -24.72 -0.52
C ARG A 110 16.33 -23.28 -0.76
N LEU A 111 16.23 -22.85 -2.02
CA LEU A 111 15.74 -21.53 -2.40
C LEU A 111 14.31 -21.28 -1.89
N VAL A 112 13.43 -22.24 -2.07
CA VAL A 112 12.02 -22.16 -1.67
C VAL A 112 11.84 -22.22 -0.16
N ASP A 113 12.61 -23.07 0.55
CA ASP A 113 12.52 -23.16 2.01
C ASP A 113 12.97 -21.88 2.71
N PHE A 114 14.08 -21.29 2.28
CA PHE A 114 14.44 -19.94 2.75
C PHE A 114 13.42 -18.90 2.34
N GLY A 115 12.88 -19.00 1.14
CA GLY A 115 11.80 -18.15 0.68
C GLY A 115 10.59 -18.19 1.59
N LYS A 116 10.12 -19.37 1.98
CA LYS A 116 8.98 -19.55 2.88
C LYS A 116 9.20 -18.93 4.26
N SER A 117 10.43 -19.00 4.79
CA SER A 117 10.74 -18.41 6.10
C SER A 117 10.75 -16.88 6.06
N LEU A 118 10.92 -16.26 4.90
CA LEU A 118 11.00 -14.81 4.72
C LEU A 118 9.77 -14.22 4.04
N GLU A 119 8.92 -15.05 3.43
CA GLU A 119 7.69 -14.60 2.76
C GLU A 119 6.77 -13.88 3.75
N GLY A 120 6.23 -12.73 3.32
CA GLY A 120 5.35 -11.91 4.14
C GLY A 120 6.05 -10.95 5.10
N LEU A 121 7.35 -11.09 5.34
CA LEU A 121 8.08 -10.12 6.16
C LEU A 121 8.12 -8.74 5.49
N VAL A 122 8.06 -7.71 6.31
CA VAL A 122 8.19 -6.32 5.85
C VAL A 122 9.59 -6.10 5.27
N ARG A 123 9.64 -5.51 4.09
CA ARG A 123 10.88 -5.21 3.38
C ARG A 123 11.22 -3.72 3.35
N HIS A 124 10.23 -2.91 3.09
CA HIS A 124 10.39 -1.45 3.02
C HIS A 124 9.08 -0.78 3.40
N SER A 125 9.20 0.47 3.85
CA SER A 125 8.07 1.36 4.06
C SER A 125 7.93 2.34 2.90
N SER A 126 6.72 2.78 2.67
CA SER A 126 6.33 3.81 1.71
C SER A 126 5.21 4.64 2.31
N THR A 127 4.79 5.69 1.62
CA THR A 127 3.64 6.50 2.01
C THR A 127 2.40 6.02 1.28
N HIS A 128 1.26 5.97 1.96
CA HIS A 128 -0.02 5.62 1.36
C HIS A 128 -0.38 6.61 0.23
N ALA A 129 -0.85 6.08 -0.88
CA ALA A 129 -1.07 6.88 -2.08
C ALA A 129 -2.15 7.97 -1.93
N ALA A 130 -3.12 7.79 -1.03
CA ALA A 130 -4.27 8.68 -0.86
C ALA A 130 -4.54 9.08 0.59
N GLY A 131 -4.26 8.21 1.56
CA GLY A 131 -4.66 8.35 2.96
C GLY A 131 -3.97 9.51 3.67
N VAL A 132 -4.80 10.38 4.25
CA VAL A 132 -4.39 11.53 5.07
C VAL A 132 -5.16 11.47 6.37
N VAL A 133 -4.47 11.67 7.49
CA VAL A 133 -5.06 11.82 8.82
C VAL A 133 -5.13 13.30 9.16
N ILE A 134 -6.26 13.73 9.73
CA ILE A 134 -6.44 15.07 10.30
C ILE A 134 -6.93 14.88 11.73
N SER A 135 -6.16 15.33 12.71
CA SER A 135 -6.43 15.15 14.13
C SER A 135 -6.78 16.46 14.85
N ALA A 136 -7.48 16.34 15.97
CA ALA A 136 -7.87 17.50 16.81
C ALA A 136 -6.69 18.00 17.68
N ALA A 137 -5.77 17.11 18.07
CA ALA A 137 -4.50 17.42 18.74
C ALA A 137 -3.34 16.99 17.83
N PRO A 138 -2.08 17.32 18.14
CA PRO A 138 -0.93 16.85 17.37
C PRO A 138 -0.98 15.33 17.13
N VAL A 139 -0.63 14.87 15.93
CA VAL A 139 -0.74 13.45 15.55
C VAL A 139 0.13 12.57 16.43
N ASP A 140 1.26 13.09 16.91
CA ASP A 140 2.18 12.36 17.80
C ASP A 140 1.63 12.13 19.22
N ASP A 141 0.56 12.81 19.61
CA ASP A 141 -0.20 12.50 20.84
C ASP A 141 -0.98 11.16 20.70
N TYR A 142 -1.26 10.72 19.49
CA TYR A 142 -2.06 9.52 19.22
C TYR A 142 -1.22 8.35 18.70
N VAL A 143 -0.28 8.62 17.79
CA VAL A 143 0.52 7.60 17.12
C VAL A 143 1.96 8.08 16.93
N PRO A 144 2.95 7.20 16.96
CA PRO A 144 4.31 7.58 16.61
C PRO A 144 4.38 8.03 15.15
N VAL A 145 5.13 9.08 14.89
CA VAL A 145 5.30 9.69 13.58
C VAL A 145 6.75 9.69 13.13
N GLN A 146 6.97 9.89 11.84
CA GLN A 146 8.28 10.08 11.22
C GLN A 146 8.16 11.06 10.06
N HIS A 147 9.28 11.59 9.59
CA HIS A 147 9.31 12.33 8.33
C HIS A 147 9.60 11.39 7.16
N SER A 148 8.84 11.55 6.06
CA SER A 148 9.13 10.91 4.79
C SER A 148 10.44 11.44 4.19
N LYS A 149 10.90 10.84 3.10
CA LYS A 149 12.08 11.36 2.37
C LYS A 149 11.87 12.76 1.82
N GLU A 150 10.64 13.10 1.53
CA GLU A 150 10.18 14.39 1.03
C GLU A 150 9.99 15.42 2.15
N GLY A 151 10.07 14.99 3.42
CA GLY A 151 9.92 15.84 4.62
C GLY A 151 8.51 15.89 5.19
N ASP A 152 7.54 15.21 4.57
CA ASP A 152 6.15 15.18 5.05
C ASP A 152 6.03 14.34 6.34
N LEU A 153 5.14 14.77 7.25
CA LEU A 153 4.81 14.00 8.43
C LEU A 153 4.04 12.73 8.03
N THR A 154 4.48 11.58 8.54
CA THR A 154 3.90 10.27 8.22
C THR A 154 3.75 9.45 9.49
N THR A 155 2.62 8.79 9.69
CA THR A 155 2.41 7.86 10.80
C THR A 155 3.36 6.66 10.68
N GLN A 156 3.78 6.06 11.81
CA GLN A 156 4.53 4.80 11.81
C GLN A 156 3.61 3.57 11.89
N TYR A 157 2.29 3.79 12.04
CA TYR A 157 1.27 2.76 11.98
C TYR A 157 0.51 2.85 10.66
N GLU A 158 0.20 1.70 10.09
CA GLU A 158 -0.59 1.59 8.86
C GLU A 158 -2.09 1.84 9.12
N LYS A 159 -2.85 1.95 8.05
CA LYS A 159 -4.25 2.41 8.06
C LYS A 159 -5.13 1.70 9.11
N ASP A 160 -5.04 0.37 9.23
CA ASP A 160 -5.92 -0.41 10.10
C ASP A 160 -5.69 -0.06 11.58
N LEU A 161 -4.42 0.07 12.00
CA LEU A 161 -4.04 0.49 13.35
C LEU A 161 -4.40 1.96 13.62
N VAL A 162 -4.25 2.84 12.64
CA VAL A 162 -4.63 4.25 12.74
C VAL A 162 -6.14 4.39 12.99
N GLU A 163 -6.96 3.59 12.29
CA GLU A 163 -8.41 3.54 12.46
C GLU A 163 -8.81 2.93 13.81
N GLU A 164 -8.15 1.85 14.26
CA GLU A 164 -8.37 1.25 15.59
C GLU A 164 -8.10 2.23 16.74
N LEU A 165 -7.14 3.13 16.57
CA LEU A 165 -6.83 4.19 17.54
C LEU A 165 -7.80 5.38 17.47
N GLY A 166 -8.81 5.32 16.61
CA GLY A 166 -9.86 6.32 16.50
C GLY A 166 -9.51 7.54 15.67
N LEU A 167 -8.42 7.52 14.90
CA LEU A 167 -8.08 8.58 13.98
C LEU A 167 -8.85 8.43 12.66
N LEU A 168 -9.46 9.52 12.21
CA LEU A 168 -10.20 9.55 10.95
C LEU A 168 -9.24 9.62 9.76
N LYS A 169 -9.31 8.60 8.91
CA LYS A 169 -8.63 8.58 7.61
C LYS A 169 -9.52 9.25 6.55
N MET A 170 -8.92 10.12 5.76
CA MET A 170 -9.51 10.69 4.56
C MET A 170 -8.67 10.28 3.35
N ASP A 171 -9.28 9.70 2.33
CA ASP A 171 -8.60 9.32 1.10
C ASP A 171 -8.69 10.44 0.06
N PHE A 172 -7.59 11.16 -0.14
CA PHE A 172 -7.46 12.18 -1.18
C PHE A 172 -6.96 11.51 -2.46
N LEU A 173 -7.89 11.04 -3.27
CA LEU A 173 -7.60 10.28 -4.49
C LEU A 173 -7.18 11.21 -5.63
N GLY A 174 -6.00 10.99 -6.20
CA GLY A 174 -5.53 11.69 -7.39
C GLY A 174 -5.94 10.96 -8.67
N LEU A 175 -7.01 11.40 -9.34
CA LEU A 175 -7.54 10.76 -10.54
C LEU A 175 -7.01 11.42 -11.81
N ARG A 176 -6.30 10.66 -12.64
CA ARG A 176 -5.82 11.10 -13.96
C ARG A 176 -6.97 11.43 -14.91
N THR A 177 -8.09 10.72 -14.79
CA THR A 177 -9.29 10.98 -15.59
C THR A 177 -9.81 12.40 -15.39
N LEU A 178 -9.79 12.92 -14.15
CA LEU A 178 -10.19 14.31 -13.89
C LEU A 178 -9.23 15.31 -14.52
N THR A 179 -7.94 15.01 -14.60
CA THR A 179 -6.96 15.85 -15.31
C THR A 179 -7.28 15.89 -16.80
N VAL A 180 -7.52 14.72 -17.43
CA VAL A 180 -7.88 14.65 -18.86
C VAL A 180 -9.15 15.44 -19.18
N ILE A 181 -10.20 15.28 -18.36
CA ILE A 181 -11.46 16.05 -18.52
C ILE A 181 -11.18 17.55 -18.37
N GLY A 182 -10.43 17.96 -17.36
CA GLY A 182 -10.08 19.35 -17.12
C GLY A 182 -9.31 19.97 -18.29
N ASP A 183 -8.39 19.25 -18.88
CA ASP A 183 -7.62 19.72 -20.03
C ASP A 183 -8.45 19.79 -21.32
N ALA A 184 -9.33 18.80 -21.55
CA ALA A 184 -10.29 18.85 -22.65
C ALA A 184 -11.19 20.09 -22.56
N VAL A 185 -11.72 20.39 -21.38
CA VAL A 185 -12.53 21.61 -21.15
C VAL A 185 -11.73 22.89 -21.41
N LYS A 186 -10.46 22.96 -21.00
CA LYS A 186 -9.59 24.10 -21.28
C LYS A 186 -9.33 24.29 -22.79
N MET A 187 -9.16 23.16 -23.53
CA MET A 187 -8.95 23.21 -24.98
C MET A 187 -10.20 23.68 -25.74
N ILE A 188 -11.39 23.28 -25.30
CA ILE A 188 -12.67 23.72 -25.91
C ILE A 188 -12.96 25.22 -25.67
N LYS A 189 -12.48 25.74 -24.52
CA LYS A 189 -12.72 27.15 -24.15
C LYS A 189 -11.72 28.14 -24.77
N LYS A 190 -10.68 27.65 -25.43
CA LYS A 190 -9.76 28.46 -26.24
C LYS A 190 -10.30 28.69 -27.66
#